data_8e6946c4e8a3cadd423d96bf857313be
#
_entry.id   8e6946c4e8a3cadd423d96bf857313be
#
_cell.length_a   1.000
_cell.length_b   1.000
_cell.length_c   1.000
_cell.angle_alpha   90.00
_cell.angle_beta   90.00
_cell.angle_gamma   90.00
#
_symmetry.space_group_name_H-M   'P 1'
#
loop_
_entity.id
_entity.type
_entity.pdbx_description
1 polymer ?
#
loop_
_entity_poly.entity_id
_entity_poly.type
_entity_poly.pdbx_seq_one_letter_code
_entity_poly.pdbx_strand_id
1 'polypeptide(L)'
;MEKSDYKPQTNFKKFVRNNIIDNTEEFYTKEHLELIKTVIDKLEEQHLLFMYDNLSMKKFIADDYKFIQTEKELQEAVEEIVANEKMVGVDIEQTNLNSYQGYNCLIQLSGREKNYIIDAIVLHDIIPNYLRKVFENPNIIKIFYAGGSDLLWLNRDYGLFVVNYFDLDLACIFIDRKKDSSLIGLLKEHCDYILDRAVKKK
;
A
#
# COMPACT_ATOMS: atom_id res chain seq x y z
N MET A 1 -16.12 -8.64 -27.66
CA MET A 1 -14.91 -8.68 -26.87
C MET A 1 -15.12 -9.71 -25.78
N GLU A 2 -14.49 -10.87 -25.94
CA GLU A 2 -14.58 -11.99 -25.02
C GLU A 2 -13.96 -11.60 -23.66
N LYS A 3 -14.66 -11.93 -22.58
CA LYS A 3 -14.14 -11.83 -21.24
C LYS A 3 -12.95 -12.79 -21.13
N SER A 4 -11.74 -12.27 -20.95
CA SER A 4 -10.62 -13.11 -20.60
C SER A 4 -10.94 -13.73 -19.24
N ASP A 5 -11.00 -15.05 -19.19
CA ASP A 5 -11.08 -15.84 -17.96
C ASP A 5 -9.73 -15.76 -17.22
N TYR A 6 -9.41 -14.59 -16.68
CA TYR A 6 -8.29 -14.44 -15.76
C TYR A 6 -8.64 -15.18 -14.47
N LYS A 7 -8.09 -16.37 -14.33
CA LYS A 7 -8.02 -17.05 -13.03
C LYS A 7 -6.77 -16.51 -12.33
N PRO A 8 -6.90 -15.72 -11.25
CA PRO A 8 -5.75 -15.34 -10.46
C PRO A 8 -5.01 -16.63 -10.07
N GLN A 9 -3.66 -16.61 -10.17
CA GLN A 9 -2.86 -17.78 -9.83
C GLN A 9 -3.09 -18.09 -8.35
N THR A 10 -3.94 -19.04 -8.11
CA THR A 10 -4.47 -19.49 -6.84
C THR A 10 -3.42 -20.21 -6.02
N ASN A 11 -2.31 -19.58 -5.67
CA ASN A 11 -1.54 -20.05 -4.54
C ASN A 11 -0.35 -19.13 -4.24
N PHE A 12 -0.61 -17.98 -3.62
CA PHE A 12 0.42 -17.15 -3.03
C PHE A 12 1.39 -17.99 -2.15
N LYS A 13 0.85 -18.99 -1.43
CA LYS A 13 1.63 -19.96 -0.65
C LYS A 13 2.57 -20.79 -1.53
N LYS A 14 2.09 -21.26 -2.68
CA LYS A 14 2.92 -22.01 -3.65
C LYS A 14 3.92 -21.09 -4.33
N PHE A 15 3.53 -19.84 -4.61
CA PHE A 15 4.40 -18.81 -5.17
C PHE A 15 5.51 -18.44 -4.17
N VAL A 16 5.18 -18.16 -2.91
CA VAL A 16 6.14 -17.85 -1.86
C VAL A 16 7.07 -19.04 -1.58
N ARG A 17 6.54 -20.27 -1.47
CA ARG A 17 7.38 -21.46 -1.31
C ARG A 17 8.32 -21.65 -2.48
N ASN A 18 7.82 -21.64 -3.71
CA ASN A 18 8.63 -21.93 -4.88
C ASN A 18 9.63 -20.82 -5.23
N ASN A 19 9.32 -19.55 -4.94
CA ASN A 19 10.18 -18.45 -5.34
C ASN A 19 11.04 -17.88 -4.19
N ILE A 20 10.58 -17.96 -2.95
CA ILE A 20 11.35 -17.46 -1.81
C ILE A 20 12.13 -18.59 -1.12
N ILE A 21 11.50 -19.72 -0.83
CA ILE A 21 12.12 -20.79 -0.06
C ILE A 21 13.04 -21.64 -0.93
N ASP A 22 12.59 -22.01 -2.13
CA ASP A 22 13.35 -22.93 -2.99
C ASP A 22 14.51 -22.26 -3.75
N ASN A 23 14.49 -20.95 -3.96
CA ASN A 23 15.52 -20.22 -4.71
C ASN A 23 16.44 -19.35 -3.84
N THR A 24 16.27 -19.32 -2.52
CA THR A 24 16.99 -18.40 -1.62
C THR A 24 17.90 -19.09 -0.61
N GLU A 25 18.10 -20.40 -0.68
CA GLU A 25 19.04 -21.12 0.21
C GLU A 25 20.48 -20.58 0.14
N GLU A 26 20.86 -19.93 -0.98
CA GLU A 26 22.16 -19.27 -1.11
C GLU A 26 22.28 -17.93 -0.36
N PHE A 27 21.17 -17.29 0.02
CA PHE A 27 21.15 -15.91 0.55
C PHE A 27 20.65 -15.80 1.98
N TYR A 28 19.97 -16.81 2.51
CA TYR A 28 19.39 -16.78 3.86
C TYR A 28 19.88 -17.96 4.69
N THR A 29 20.20 -17.66 5.96
CA THR A 29 20.49 -18.74 6.92
C THR A 29 19.23 -19.57 7.17
N LYS A 30 19.39 -20.82 7.63
CA LYS A 30 18.26 -21.69 7.99
C LYS A 30 17.32 -21.01 9.01
N GLU A 31 17.87 -20.20 9.92
CA GLU A 31 17.09 -19.43 10.91
C GLU A 31 16.23 -18.37 10.25
N HIS A 32 16.73 -17.66 9.23
CA HIS A 32 15.93 -16.71 8.46
C HIS A 32 14.79 -17.38 7.71
N LEU A 33 15.03 -18.55 7.13
CA LEU A 33 13.99 -19.32 6.42
C LEU A 33 12.90 -19.84 7.37
N GLU A 34 13.27 -20.29 8.57
CA GLU A 34 12.29 -20.66 9.60
C GLU A 34 11.48 -19.47 10.11
N LEU A 35 12.11 -18.29 10.25
CA LEU A 35 11.40 -17.08 10.61
C LEU A 35 10.38 -16.67 9.52
N ILE A 36 10.79 -16.73 8.25
CA ILE A 36 9.89 -16.44 7.11
C ILE A 36 8.72 -17.43 7.10
N LYS A 37 8.94 -18.71 7.30
CA LYS A 37 7.87 -19.72 7.41
C LYS A 37 6.92 -19.40 8.55
N THR A 38 7.45 -19.06 9.73
CA THR A 38 6.64 -18.70 10.91
C THR A 38 5.77 -17.46 10.64
N VAL A 39 6.30 -16.47 9.93
CA VAL A 39 5.53 -15.27 9.55
C VAL A 39 4.42 -15.63 8.55
N ILE A 40 4.72 -16.48 7.56
CA ILE A 40 3.72 -16.94 6.58
C ILE A 40 2.59 -17.71 7.29
N ASP A 41 2.94 -18.63 8.17
CA ASP A 41 1.96 -19.43 8.92
C ASP A 41 1.06 -18.53 9.80
N LYS A 42 1.63 -17.52 10.46
CA LYS A 42 0.85 -16.54 11.23
C LYS A 42 -0.07 -15.68 10.37
N LEU A 43 0.37 -15.29 9.17
CA LEU A 43 -0.47 -14.54 8.23
C LEU A 43 -1.63 -15.40 7.72
N GLU A 44 -1.41 -16.71 7.54
CA GLU A 44 -2.47 -17.68 7.21
C GLU A 44 -3.48 -17.85 8.35
N GLU A 45 -3.02 -18.01 9.60
CA GLU A 45 -3.88 -18.12 10.79
C GLU A 45 -4.76 -16.88 10.97
N GLN A 46 -4.26 -15.70 10.62
CA GLN A 46 -5.01 -14.45 10.69
C GLN A 46 -5.95 -14.23 9.49
N HIS A 47 -6.12 -15.19 8.61
CA HIS A 47 -6.90 -15.08 7.36
C HIS A 47 -6.48 -13.93 6.42
N LEU A 48 -5.32 -13.32 6.63
CA LEU A 48 -4.84 -12.23 5.79
C LEU A 48 -4.51 -12.70 4.38
N LEU A 49 -4.03 -13.94 4.24
CA LEU A 49 -3.77 -14.55 2.92
C LEU A 49 -5.06 -14.98 2.20
N PHE A 50 -6.11 -15.33 2.95
CA PHE A 50 -7.41 -15.71 2.38
C PHE A 50 -8.14 -14.55 1.71
N MET A 51 -7.84 -13.32 2.10
CA MET A 51 -8.45 -12.14 1.46
C MET A 51 -7.98 -11.93 0.02
N TYR A 52 -6.79 -12.42 -0.35
CA TYR A 52 -6.26 -12.29 -1.72
C TYR A 52 -7.01 -13.15 -2.74
N ASP A 53 -7.47 -14.34 -2.37
CA ASP A 53 -8.18 -15.24 -3.27
C ASP A 53 -9.59 -14.77 -3.63
N ASN A 54 -10.14 -13.81 -2.88
CA ASN A 54 -11.51 -13.29 -3.04
C ASN A 54 -11.57 -11.82 -3.50
N LEU A 55 -10.42 -11.19 -3.79
CA LEU A 55 -10.40 -9.87 -4.41
C LEU A 55 -10.80 -9.98 -5.88
N SER A 56 -12.12 -9.95 -6.14
CA SER A 56 -12.58 -9.58 -7.48
C SER A 56 -12.04 -8.18 -7.76
N MET A 57 -11.19 -8.05 -8.76
CA MET A 57 -10.74 -6.75 -9.23
C MET A 57 -11.97 -5.92 -9.59
N LYS A 58 -12.36 -5.01 -8.70
CA LYS A 58 -13.35 -4.00 -9.06
C LYS A 58 -12.75 -3.17 -10.18
N LYS A 59 -13.56 -2.88 -11.19
CA LYS A 59 -13.16 -1.99 -12.26
C LYS A 59 -12.71 -0.68 -11.62
N PHE A 60 -11.43 -0.35 -11.77
CA PHE A 60 -10.87 0.89 -11.26
C PHE A 60 -11.61 2.07 -11.90
N ILE A 61 -12.32 2.86 -11.12
CA ILE A 61 -12.97 4.09 -11.55
C ILE A 61 -12.10 5.22 -11.00
N ALA A 62 -11.36 5.88 -11.88
CA ALA A 62 -10.38 6.91 -11.51
C ALA A 62 -10.98 8.11 -10.77
N ASP A 63 -12.30 8.31 -10.87
CA ASP A 63 -13.00 9.47 -10.32
C ASP A 63 -13.75 9.17 -9.01
N ASP A 64 -13.63 7.96 -8.45
CA ASP A 64 -14.33 7.58 -7.22
C ASP A 64 -13.43 7.81 -6.00
N TYR A 65 -13.31 9.06 -5.61
CA TYR A 65 -12.60 9.46 -4.39
C TYR A 65 -13.35 10.56 -3.63
N LYS A 66 -13.18 10.60 -2.32
CA LYS A 66 -13.63 11.70 -1.46
C LYS A 66 -12.46 12.65 -1.19
N PHE A 67 -12.58 13.89 -1.66
CA PHE A 67 -11.61 14.94 -1.32
C PHE A 67 -11.96 15.53 0.05
N ILE A 68 -11.01 15.57 0.98
CA ILE A 68 -11.21 15.88 2.40
C ILE A 68 -10.50 17.19 2.72
N GLN A 69 -11.28 18.20 3.12
CA GLN A 69 -10.79 19.53 3.47
C GLN A 69 -11.29 20.03 4.82
N THR A 70 -12.10 19.26 5.52
CA THR A 70 -12.63 19.63 6.84
C THR A 70 -12.30 18.58 7.90
N GLU A 71 -12.21 19.04 9.15
CA GLU A 71 -11.95 18.15 10.29
C GLU A 71 -13.00 17.05 10.41
N LYS A 72 -14.28 17.38 10.21
CA LYS A 72 -15.38 16.42 10.27
C LYS A 72 -15.24 15.33 9.22
N GLU A 73 -14.92 15.71 7.98
CA GLU A 73 -14.71 14.72 6.90
C GLU A 73 -13.50 13.82 7.18
N LEU A 74 -12.42 14.38 7.75
CA LEU A 74 -11.24 13.62 8.14
C LEU A 74 -11.58 12.61 9.25
N GLN A 75 -12.34 13.04 10.25
CA GLN A 75 -12.81 12.16 11.32
C GLN A 75 -13.65 11.02 10.75
N GLU A 76 -14.65 11.31 9.93
CA GLU A 76 -15.53 10.31 9.32
C GLU A 76 -14.73 9.29 8.50
N ALA A 77 -13.77 9.74 7.67
CA ALA A 77 -12.92 8.86 6.86
C ALA A 77 -12.04 7.95 7.72
N VAL A 78 -11.43 8.49 8.76
CA VAL A 78 -10.60 7.72 9.70
C VAL A 78 -11.42 6.67 10.44
N GLU A 79 -12.59 7.04 10.95
CA GLU A 79 -13.49 6.11 11.64
C GLU A 79 -13.93 4.97 10.70
N GLU A 80 -14.24 5.29 9.44
CA GLU A 80 -14.62 4.31 8.43
C GLU A 80 -13.45 3.36 8.11
N ILE A 81 -12.23 3.88 7.91
CA ILE A 81 -11.04 3.07 7.66
C ILE A 81 -10.77 2.14 8.84
N VAL A 82 -10.77 2.66 10.06
CA VAL A 82 -10.46 1.87 11.27
C VAL A 82 -11.49 0.78 11.49
N ALA A 83 -12.77 1.02 11.17
CA ALA A 83 -13.84 0.05 11.35
C ALA A 83 -13.85 -1.06 10.29
N ASN A 84 -13.51 -0.74 9.05
CA ASN A 84 -13.80 -1.62 7.91
C ASN A 84 -12.55 -2.17 7.21
N GLU A 85 -11.38 -1.50 7.33
CA GLU A 85 -10.22 -1.87 6.55
C GLU A 85 -9.20 -2.67 7.37
N LYS A 86 -8.61 -3.67 6.72
CA LYS A 86 -7.44 -4.41 7.22
C LYS A 86 -6.16 -4.00 6.50
N MET A 87 -6.31 -3.37 5.35
CA MET A 87 -5.23 -2.85 4.52
C MET A 87 -5.64 -1.52 3.92
N VAL A 88 -4.69 -0.58 3.83
CA VAL A 88 -4.88 0.68 3.11
C VAL A 88 -3.66 0.94 2.23
N GLY A 89 -3.89 1.26 0.96
CA GLY A 89 -2.87 1.83 0.10
C GLY A 89 -2.59 3.27 0.53
N VAL A 90 -1.34 3.67 0.52
CA VAL A 90 -0.90 5.02 0.94
C VAL A 90 0.03 5.60 -0.11
N ASP A 91 -0.20 6.86 -0.46
CA ASP A 91 0.68 7.67 -1.29
C ASP A 91 0.67 9.12 -0.81
N ILE A 92 1.79 9.84 -0.95
CA ILE A 92 1.94 11.22 -0.49
C ILE A 92 2.48 12.09 -1.61
N GLU A 93 1.78 13.16 -1.91
CA GLU A 93 2.24 14.19 -2.83
C GLU A 93 2.89 15.33 -2.06
N GLN A 94 4.16 15.55 -2.37
CA GLN A 94 4.98 16.58 -1.76
C GLN A 94 5.42 17.61 -2.79
N THR A 95 5.55 18.86 -2.37
CA THR A 95 6.21 19.90 -3.17
C THR A 95 7.39 20.51 -2.42
N ASN A 96 8.45 20.81 -3.15
CA ASN A 96 9.59 21.58 -2.65
C ASN A 96 9.66 22.98 -3.28
N LEU A 97 8.60 23.42 -3.94
CA LEU A 97 8.50 24.79 -4.44
C LEU A 97 8.52 25.76 -3.26
N ASN A 98 9.49 26.68 -3.27
CA ASN A 98 9.69 27.68 -2.23
C ASN A 98 10.02 27.14 -0.83
N SER A 99 10.45 25.88 -0.71
CA SER A 99 10.87 25.27 0.54
C SER A 99 12.05 24.31 0.30
N TYR A 100 13.10 24.41 1.15
CA TYR A 100 14.23 23.48 1.08
C TYR A 100 13.87 22.05 1.52
N GLN A 101 12.96 21.92 2.46
CA GLN A 101 12.54 20.61 2.98
C GLN A 101 11.29 20.09 2.30
N GLY A 102 10.60 20.95 1.54
CA GLY A 102 9.29 20.64 0.99
C GLY A 102 8.21 20.56 2.08
N TYR A 103 6.99 20.35 1.66
CA TYR A 103 5.85 20.07 2.54
C TYR A 103 4.83 19.17 1.83
N ASN A 104 4.12 18.40 2.61
CA ASN A 104 3.11 17.49 2.08
C ASN A 104 1.88 18.29 1.64
N CYS A 105 1.45 18.04 0.40
CA CYS A 105 0.28 18.70 -0.19
C CYS A 105 -0.96 17.81 -0.06
N LEU A 106 -0.80 16.54 -0.40
CA LEU A 106 -1.90 15.57 -0.36
C LEU A 106 -1.43 14.29 0.32
N ILE A 107 -2.33 13.66 1.09
CA ILE A 107 -2.20 12.31 1.58
C ILE A 107 -3.32 11.50 0.95
N GLN A 108 -2.97 10.43 0.23
CA GLN A 108 -3.91 9.55 -0.43
C GLN A 108 -4.04 8.27 0.38
N LEU A 109 -5.27 7.88 0.70
CA LEU A 109 -5.58 6.63 1.38
C LEU A 109 -6.59 5.85 0.53
N SER A 110 -6.24 4.62 0.19
CA SER A 110 -7.08 3.75 -0.64
C SER A 110 -7.48 2.51 0.15
N GLY A 111 -8.73 2.43 0.51
CA GLY A 111 -9.34 1.25 1.10
C GLY A 111 -9.87 0.29 0.03
N ARG A 112 -10.61 -0.73 0.48
CA ARG A 112 -11.18 -1.72 -0.43
C ARG A 112 -12.29 -1.15 -1.31
N GLU A 113 -13.12 -0.27 -0.75
CA GLU A 113 -14.32 0.27 -1.38
C GLU A 113 -14.21 1.74 -1.71
N LYS A 114 -13.38 2.48 -0.98
CA LYS A 114 -13.31 3.94 -1.03
C LYS A 114 -11.90 4.46 -1.09
N ASN A 115 -11.75 5.55 -1.81
CA ASN A 115 -10.51 6.31 -1.91
C ASN A 115 -10.68 7.67 -1.27
N TYR A 116 -9.68 8.13 -0.55
CA TYR A 116 -9.65 9.42 0.12
C TYR A 116 -8.42 10.20 -0.30
N ILE A 117 -8.62 11.46 -0.64
CA ILE A 117 -7.54 12.42 -0.88
C ILE A 117 -7.68 13.52 0.17
N ILE A 118 -6.70 13.62 1.06
CA ILE A 118 -6.70 14.56 2.18
C ILE A 118 -5.86 15.77 1.80
N ASP A 119 -6.45 16.95 1.90
CA ASP A 119 -5.73 18.21 1.74
C ASP A 119 -4.82 18.43 2.96
N ALA A 120 -3.56 18.06 2.78
CA ALA A 120 -2.59 18.07 3.85
C ALA A 120 -2.09 19.47 4.21
N ILE A 121 -2.38 20.47 3.37
CA ILE A 121 -2.07 21.87 3.65
C ILE A 121 -3.14 22.44 4.56
N VAL A 122 -4.42 22.28 4.19
CA VAL A 122 -5.55 22.83 4.95
C VAL A 122 -5.68 22.16 6.32
N LEU A 123 -5.42 20.86 6.39
CA LEU A 123 -5.64 20.06 7.61
C LEU A 123 -4.37 19.79 8.40
N HIS A 124 -3.26 20.46 8.09
CA HIS A 124 -1.93 20.17 8.61
C HIS A 124 -1.91 19.94 10.13
N ASP A 125 -2.47 20.89 10.89
CA ASP A 125 -2.36 20.90 12.36
C ASP A 125 -3.21 19.81 13.03
N ILE A 126 -4.22 19.30 12.34
CA ILE A 126 -5.15 18.30 12.90
C ILE A 126 -4.89 16.88 12.40
N ILE A 127 -4.16 16.73 11.30
CA ILE A 127 -3.79 15.42 10.74
C ILE A 127 -3.27 14.46 11.81
N PRO A 128 -2.32 14.83 12.69
CA PRO A 128 -1.77 13.92 13.71
C PRO A 128 -2.84 13.35 14.65
N ASN A 129 -3.85 14.14 14.98
CA ASN A 129 -4.89 13.75 15.94
C ASN A 129 -5.79 12.62 15.40
N TYR A 130 -5.94 12.56 14.08
CA TYR A 130 -6.83 11.60 13.41
C TYR A 130 -6.05 10.46 12.76
N LEU A 131 -5.06 10.77 11.93
CA LEU A 131 -4.34 9.75 11.13
C LEU A 131 -3.46 8.83 11.97
N ARG A 132 -3.10 9.20 13.20
CA ARG A 132 -2.43 8.32 14.15
C ARG A 132 -3.21 7.01 14.35
N LYS A 133 -4.55 7.07 14.38
CA LYS A 133 -5.42 5.89 14.51
C LYS A 133 -5.32 4.91 13.35
N VAL A 134 -4.82 5.36 12.19
CA VAL A 134 -4.60 4.53 11.00
C VAL A 134 -3.14 4.12 10.92
N PHE A 135 -2.21 5.08 10.95
CA PHE A 135 -0.80 4.82 10.69
C PHE A 135 -0.11 4.04 11.82
N GLU A 136 -0.48 4.29 13.07
CA GLU A 136 0.09 3.60 14.25
C GLU A 136 -0.77 2.39 14.68
N ASN A 137 -1.79 2.01 13.93
CA ASN A 137 -2.60 0.84 14.22
C ASN A 137 -1.93 -0.45 13.69
N PRO A 138 -1.54 -1.39 14.58
CA PRO A 138 -0.91 -2.63 14.17
C PRO A 138 -1.87 -3.60 13.44
N ASN A 139 -3.18 -3.39 13.54
CA ASN A 139 -4.19 -4.24 12.91
C ASN A 139 -4.53 -3.82 11.47
N ILE A 140 -3.97 -2.70 11.00
CA ILE A 140 -4.14 -2.22 9.63
C ILE A 140 -2.77 -2.28 8.95
N ILE A 141 -2.67 -2.95 7.82
CA ILE A 141 -1.46 -2.96 6.99
C ILE A 141 -1.46 -1.70 6.10
N LYS A 142 -0.41 -0.90 6.17
CA LYS A 142 -0.19 0.23 5.27
C LYS A 142 0.64 -0.24 4.09
N ILE A 143 0.08 -0.14 2.89
CA ILE A 143 0.73 -0.58 1.65
C ILE A 143 1.28 0.63 0.92
N PHE A 144 2.58 0.64 0.71
CA PHE A 144 3.29 1.67 -0.04
C PHE A 144 3.91 1.09 -1.31
N TYR A 145 4.24 1.96 -2.23
CA TYR A 145 5.14 1.67 -3.34
C TYR A 145 6.34 2.62 -3.27
N ALA A 146 7.53 2.08 -3.00
CA ALA A 146 8.76 2.86 -2.79
C ALA A 146 8.60 3.95 -1.71
N GLY A 147 7.91 3.61 -0.61
CA GLY A 147 7.42 4.52 0.42
C GLY A 147 8.46 5.10 1.38
N GLY A 148 9.76 4.92 1.11
CA GLY A 148 10.81 5.40 2.03
C GLY A 148 10.75 6.90 2.30
N SER A 149 10.44 7.71 1.29
CA SER A 149 10.24 9.15 1.44
C SER A 149 8.95 9.49 2.18
N ASP A 150 7.87 8.76 1.89
CA ASP A 150 6.56 8.98 2.50
C ASP A 150 6.60 8.74 4.02
N LEU A 151 7.28 7.67 4.44
CA LEU A 151 7.50 7.37 5.85
C LEU A 151 8.26 8.50 6.56
N LEU A 152 9.30 9.03 5.90
CA LEU A 152 10.08 10.13 6.42
C LEU A 152 9.25 11.40 6.54
N TRP A 153 8.44 11.73 5.54
CA TRP A 153 7.61 12.93 5.53
C TRP A 153 6.47 12.85 6.55
N LEU A 154 5.82 11.70 6.69
CA LEU A 154 4.80 11.47 7.72
C LEU A 154 5.36 11.69 9.13
N ASN A 155 6.57 11.19 9.38
CA ASN A 155 7.21 11.38 10.67
C ASN A 155 7.66 12.83 10.88
N ARG A 156 8.33 13.44 9.88
CA ARG A 156 8.86 14.81 9.98
C ARG A 156 7.77 15.85 10.21
N ASP A 157 6.68 15.79 9.41
CA ASP A 157 5.68 16.86 9.38
C ASP A 157 4.57 16.64 10.41
N TYR A 158 4.28 15.38 10.75
CA TYR A 158 3.15 15.04 11.61
C TYR A 158 3.51 14.22 12.85
N GLY A 159 4.78 13.83 13.01
CA GLY A 159 5.19 12.97 14.12
C GLY A 159 4.47 11.61 14.11
N LEU A 160 4.08 11.12 12.95
CA LEU A 160 3.42 9.83 12.78
C LEU A 160 4.45 8.73 12.60
N PHE A 161 4.31 7.65 13.37
CA PHE A 161 5.12 6.45 13.25
C PHE A 161 4.30 5.38 12.56
N VAL A 162 4.72 5.02 11.34
CA VAL A 162 3.99 3.99 10.58
C VAL A 162 4.42 2.61 11.08
N VAL A 163 3.48 1.87 11.65
CA VAL A 163 3.68 0.48 12.07
C VAL A 163 2.92 -0.46 11.12
N ASN A 164 3.39 -1.71 10.99
CA ASN A 164 2.76 -2.72 10.13
C ASN A 164 2.56 -2.21 8.69
N TYR A 165 3.66 -1.88 8.03
CA TYR A 165 3.65 -1.46 6.63
C TYR A 165 4.27 -2.50 5.71
N PHE A 166 3.85 -2.49 4.46
CA PHE A 166 4.34 -3.34 3.39
C PHE A 166 4.70 -2.48 2.18
N ASP A 167 5.92 -2.63 1.69
CA ASP A 167 6.40 -1.90 0.53
C ASP A 167 6.48 -2.81 -0.70
N LEU A 168 5.70 -2.48 -1.73
CA LEU A 168 5.61 -3.28 -2.95
C LEU A 168 6.91 -3.31 -3.74
N ASP A 169 7.66 -2.19 -3.80
CA ASP A 169 8.94 -2.14 -4.50
C ASP A 169 9.97 -3.03 -3.82
N LEU A 170 10.08 -2.95 -2.50
CA LEU A 170 10.96 -3.83 -1.72
C LEU A 170 10.56 -5.30 -1.88
N ALA A 171 9.28 -5.60 -1.84
CA ALA A 171 8.79 -6.96 -2.04
C ALA A 171 9.20 -7.52 -3.42
N CYS A 172 9.07 -6.70 -4.47
CA CYS A 172 9.49 -7.10 -5.82
C CYS A 172 10.99 -7.35 -5.94
N ILE A 173 11.81 -6.52 -5.31
CA ILE A 173 13.27 -6.73 -5.26
C ILE A 173 13.61 -8.09 -4.62
N PHE A 174 12.90 -8.48 -3.57
CA PHE A 174 13.11 -9.76 -2.91
C PHE A 174 12.63 -10.96 -3.72
N ILE A 175 11.50 -10.82 -4.44
CA ILE A 175 10.86 -11.92 -5.16
C ILE A 175 11.56 -12.17 -6.50
N ASP A 176 11.81 -11.13 -7.28
CA ASP A 176 12.41 -11.27 -8.61
C ASP A 176 13.27 -10.05 -8.98
N ARG A 177 14.57 -10.15 -8.70
CA ARG A 177 15.55 -9.08 -8.96
C ARG A 177 15.72 -8.69 -10.43
N LYS A 178 15.11 -9.41 -11.36
CA LYS A 178 15.30 -9.22 -12.82
C LYS A 178 14.11 -8.55 -13.51
N LYS A 179 12.98 -8.40 -12.81
CA LYS A 179 11.77 -7.82 -13.38
C LYS A 179 11.69 -6.30 -13.19
N ASP A 180 10.92 -5.66 -14.06
CA ASP A 180 10.58 -4.25 -13.92
C ASP A 180 9.66 -4.08 -12.69
N SER A 181 10.25 -3.64 -11.58
CA SER A 181 9.52 -3.35 -10.34
C SER A 181 8.80 -2.01 -10.38
N SER A 182 8.83 -1.27 -11.49
CA SER A 182 8.09 -0.01 -11.58
C SER A 182 6.60 -0.22 -11.34
N LEU A 183 5.93 0.72 -10.68
CA LEU A 183 4.49 0.64 -10.42
C LEU A 183 3.68 0.33 -11.70
N ILE A 184 4.08 0.94 -12.82
CA ILE A 184 3.45 0.68 -14.13
C ILE A 184 3.69 -0.77 -14.57
N GLY A 185 4.90 -1.28 -14.37
CA GLY A 185 5.25 -2.67 -14.68
C GLY A 185 4.43 -3.65 -13.85
N LEU A 186 4.31 -3.39 -12.54
CA LEU A 186 3.53 -4.22 -11.62
C LEU A 186 2.03 -4.19 -11.95
N LEU A 187 1.46 -3.03 -12.22
CA LEU A 187 0.06 -2.89 -12.62
C LEU A 187 -0.23 -3.66 -13.91
N LYS A 188 0.68 -3.58 -14.89
CA LYS A 188 0.55 -4.32 -16.15
C LYS A 188 0.66 -5.83 -15.94
N GLU A 189 1.62 -6.29 -15.14
CA GLU A 189 1.89 -7.72 -14.97
C GLU A 189 0.86 -8.42 -14.07
N HIS A 190 0.46 -7.77 -12.98
CA HIS A 190 -0.37 -8.39 -11.95
C HIS A 190 -1.84 -7.98 -11.99
N CYS A 191 -2.13 -6.83 -12.59
CA CYS A 191 -3.48 -6.27 -12.62
C CYS A 191 -4.06 -6.16 -14.03
N ASP A 192 -3.30 -6.52 -15.06
CA ASP A 192 -3.69 -6.35 -16.48
C ASP A 192 -4.12 -4.91 -16.81
N TYR A 193 -3.57 -3.96 -16.01
CA TYR A 193 -3.91 -2.55 -16.09
C TYR A 193 -2.78 -1.75 -16.75
N ILE A 194 -3.14 -1.02 -17.81
CA ILE A 194 -2.20 -0.14 -18.51
C ILE A 194 -2.50 1.30 -18.14
N LEU A 195 -1.59 1.89 -17.34
CA LEU A 195 -1.67 3.30 -17.00
C LEU A 195 -1.30 4.17 -18.20
N ASP A 196 -2.17 5.12 -18.56
CA ASP A 196 -1.85 6.11 -19.59
C ASP A 196 -0.74 7.04 -19.09
N ARG A 197 0.41 7.00 -19.78
CA ARG A 197 1.55 7.85 -19.43
C ARG A 197 1.29 9.36 -19.57
N ALA A 198 0.24 9.76 -20.30
CA ALA A 198 -0.14 11.15 -20.43
C ALA A 198 -0.63 11.76 -19.11
N VAL A 199 -1.14 10.96 -18.19
CA VAL A 199 -1.59 11.39 -16.87
C VAL A 199 -0.44 11.86 -15.97
N LYS A 200 0.78 11.33 -16.17
CA LYS A 200 1.97 11.71 -15.38
C LYS A 200 2.59 13.07 -15.74
N LYS A 201 2.11 13.76 -16.76
CA LYS A 201 2.73 15.01 -17.26
C LYS A 201 1.91 16.26 -17.00
N LYS A 202 0.89 16.20 -16.18
CA LYS A 202 0.16 17.36 -15.69
C LYS A 202 0.46 17.57 -14.22
#